data_1a3fb5e0f358626254944d861a9aca65
#
_entry.id   1a3fb5e0f358626254944d861a9aca65
#
_cell.length_a   1.000
_cell.length_b   1.000
_cell.length_c   1.000
_cell.angle_alpha   90.00
_cell.angle_beta   90.00
_cell.angle_gamma   90.00
#
_symmetry.space_group_name_H-M   'P 1'
#
loop_
_entity.id
_entity.type
_entity.pdbx_description
1 polymer ?
#
loop_
_entity_poly.entity_id
_entity_poly.type
_entity_poly.pdbx_seq_one_letter_code
_entity_poly.pdbx_strand_id
1 'polypeptide(L)'
;KKFWENPQTRDILNRRLNEDEKQAVQNENLQFARAVNGGQNTKKIFISHKECHKLYGNFIVAVLEEYGIDVQSSVIYTADRRLGVPQGKDIYNYLKDCFREDLMVIFLFSKAFYDSNICISEAGAAWATNQNCLNVIIDIGFGDIDRPSNNALSSIEFKNIRSGQQLISLRDFFKTIITVGLNEVFDESKLTS
;
A
#
# COMPACT_ATOMS: atom_id res chain seq x y z
N LYS A 1 10.08 -6.68 -18.54
CA LYS A 1 8.83 -6.13 -19.12
C LYS A 1 7.99 -5.63 -17.95
N LYS A 2 7.56 -4.38 -18.01
CA LYS A 2 6.73 -3.77 -16.98
C LYS A 2 5.38 -4.49 -16.95
N PHE A 3 4.82 -4.67 -15.77
CA PHE A 3 3.56 -5.40 -15.55
C PHE A 3 2.39 -4.85 -16.40
N TRP A 4 2.33 -3.54 -16.59
CA TRP A 4 1.34 -2.84 -17.44
C TRP A 4 1.63 -2.90 -18.95
N GLU A 5 2.80 -3.31 -19.35
CA GLU A 5 3.16 -3.51 -20.76
C GLU A 5 2.58 -4.83 -21.32
N ASN A 6 1.96 -5.63 -20.45
CA ASN A 6 1.26 -6.82 -20.91
C ASN A 6 -0.02 -6.39 -21.67
N PRO A 7 -0.13 -6.69 -22.98
CA PRO A 7 -1.31 -6.32 -23.77
C PRO A 7 -2.63 -6.83 -23.20
N GLN A 8 -2.63 -7.99 -22.55
CA GLN A 8 -3.82 -8.56 -21.91
C GLN A 8 -4.24 -7.75 -20.66
N THR A 9 -3.29 -7.24 -19.90
CA THR A 9 -3.56 -6.36 -18.75
C THR A 9 -4.18 -5.04 -19.21
N ARG A 10 -3.61 -4.47 -20.27
CA ARG A 10 -4.09 -3.25 -20.91
C ARG A 10 -5.50 -3.39 -21.46
N ASP A 11 -5.77 -4.48 -22.13
CA ASP A 11 -7.09 -4.77 -22.73
C ASP A 11 -8.17 -4.96 -21.66
N ILE A 12 -7.86 -5.62 -20.55
CA ILE A 12 -8.79 -5.83 -19.44
C ILE A 12 -9.13 -4.49 -18.75
N LEU A 13 -8.13 -3.64 -18.55
CA LEU A 13 -8.32 -2.32 -17.95
C LEU A 13 -9.09 -1.37 -18.86
N ASN A 14 -8.75 -1.35 -20.16
CA ASN A 14 -9.39 -0.44 -21.13
C ASN A 14 -10.83 -0.85 -21.50
N ARG A 15 -11.17 -2.14 -21.46
CA ARG A 15 -12.52 -2.62 -21.79
C ARG A 15 -13.58 -2.33 -20.73
N ARG A 16 -13.20 -1.97 -19.49
CA ARG A 16 -14.15 -1.88 -18.37
C ARG A 16 -14.54 -0.47 -17.95
N LEU A 17 -13.90 0.56 -18.49
CA LEU A 17 -14.19 1.92 -18.06
C LEU A 17 -14.33 2.84 -19.27
N ASN A 18 -15.57 3.26 -19.58
CA ASN A 18 -15.80 4.42 -20.42
C ASN A 18 -15.50 5.72 -19.63
N GLU A 19 -15.51 6.88 -20.26
CA GLU A 19 -15.19 8.14 -19.60
C GLU A 19 -16.14 8.49 -18.44
N ASP A 20 -17.42 8.11 -18.54
CA ASP A 20 -18.42 8.36 -17.51
C ASP A 20 -18.18 7.46 -16.29
N GLU A 21 -17.80 6.19 -16.50
CA GLU A 21 -17.41 5.28 -15.43
C GLU A 21 -16.12 5.74 -14.74
N LYS A 22 -15.15 6.26 -15.51
CA LYS A 22 -13.93 6.85 -14.95
C LYS A 22 -14.23 8.03 -14.04
N GLN A 23 -15.14 8.89 -14.44
CA GLN A 23 -15.52 10.06 -13.65
C GLN A 23 -16.34 9.69 -12.40
N ALA A 24 -17.22 8.70 -12.51
CA ALA A 24 -17.96 8.15 -11.37
C ALA A 24 -17.02 7.53 -10.34
N VAL A 25 -16.05 6.71 -10.81
CA VAL A 25 -15.02 6.10 -9.98
C VAL A 25 -14.13 7.14 -9.29
N GLN A 26 -13.77 8.24 -9.96
CA GLN A 26 -13.03 9.33 -9.34
C GLN A 26 -13.81 10.00 -8.19
N ASN A 27 -15.09 10.26 -8.41
CA ASN A 27 -15.96 10.85 -7.40
C ASN A 27 -16.17 9.93 -6.19
N GLU A 28 -16.37 8.63 -6.43
CA GLU A 28 -16.47 7.62 -5.38
C GLU A 28 -15.18 7.52 -4.57
N ASN A 29 -14.00 7.61 -5.23
CA ASN A 29 -12.70 7.60 -4.57
C ASN A 29 -12.53 8.75 -3.60
N LEU A 30 -12.89 9.96 -4.01
CA LEU A 30 -12.81 11.14 -3.17
C LEU A 30 -13.80 11.07 -1.99
N GLN A 31 -15.01 10.54 -2.22
CA GLN A 31 -15.97 10.31 -1.15
C GLN A 31 -15.49 9.22 -0.18
N PHE A 32 -14.95 8.13 -0.70
CA PHE A 32 -14.39 7.04 0.10
C PHE A 32 -13.21 7.53 0.95
N ALA A 33 -12.25 8.24 0.36
CA ALA A 33 -11.13 8.82 1.08
C ALA A 33 -11.58 9.76 2.20
N ARG A 34 -12.59 10.61 1.94
CA ARG A 34 -13.18 11.50 2.95
C ARG A 34 -13.92 10.73 4.06
N ALA A 35 -14.65 9.67 3.71
CA ALA A 35 -15.40 8.87 4.67
C ALA A 35 -14.48 8.04 5.58
N VAL A 36 -13.42 7.45 5.03
CA VAL A 36 -12.46 6.62 5.78
C VAL A 36 -11.59 7.47 6.69
N ASN A 37 -11.13 8.63 6.20
CA ASN A 37 -10.20 9.47 6.96
C ASN A 37 -10.88 10.43 7.95
N GLY A 38 -12.23 10.48 7.98
CA GLY A 38 -12.93 11.38 8.92
C GLY A 38 -12.44 12.83 8.88
N GLY A 39 -11.86 13.27 7.76
CA GLY A 39 -11.20 14.57 7.60
C GLY A 39 -9.71 14.59 7.93
N GLN A 40 -9.11 13.45 8.28
CA GLN A 40 -7.67 13.31 8.46
C GLN A 40 -6.99 13.08 7.10
N ASN A 41 -5.97 13.87 6.79
CA ASN A 41 -5.17 13.76 5.57
C ASN A 41 -3.99 12.81 5.82
N THR A 42 -4.15 11.54 5.54
CA THR A 42 -3.00 10.61 5.53
C THR A 42 -2.10 10.99 4.37
N LYS A 43 -0.88 11.45 4.68
CA LYS A 43 0.08 11.94 3.67
C LYS A 43 1.30 11.06 3.54
N LYS A 44 1.44 10.04 4.37
CA LYS A 44 2.60 9.14 4.37
C LYS A 44 2.17 7.69 4.41
N ILE A 45 2.99 6.86 3.80
CA ILE A 45 2.85 5.41 3.77
C ILE A 45 4.06 4.82 4.48
N PHE A 46 3.83 3.89 5.38
CA PHE A 46 4.89 3.07 5.98
C PHE A 46 4.78 1.63 5.50
N ILE A 47 5.86 1.08 4.93
CA ILE A 47 5.91 -0.32 4.49
C ILE A 47 6.65 -1.15 5.53
N SER A 48 5.89 -1.89 6.33
CA SER A 48 6.42 -2.82 7.34
C SER A 48 6.68 -4.19 6.70
N HIS A 49 7.91 -4.66 6.78
CA HIS A 49 8.35 -5.88 6.11
C HIS A 49 9.50 -6.59 6.85
N LYS A 50 9.69 -7.86 6.56
CA LYS A 50 10.93 -8.58 6.87
C LYS A 50 11.89 -8.49 5.67
N GLU A 51 13.19 -8.33 5.94
CA GLU A 51 14.24 -8.11 4.93
C GLU A 51 14.21 -9.15 3.78
N CYS A 52 13.90 -10.42 4.08
CA CYS A 52 13.78 -11.45 3.03
C CYS A 52 12.64 -11.19 2.02
N HIS A 53 11.72 -10.30 2.34
CA HIS A 53 10.58 -9.94 1.49
C HIS A 53 10.68 -8.53 0.89
N LYS A 54 11.84 -7.90 0.95
CA LYS A 54 12.07 -6.55 0.40
C LYS A 54 11.70 -6.39 -1.08
N LEU A 55 11.73 -7.45 -1.87
CA LEU A 55 11.33 -7.38 -3.28
C LEU A 55 9.89 -6.93 -3.47
N TYR A 56 8.99 -7.30 -2.57
CA TYR A 56 7.60 -6.86 -2.62
C TYR A 56 7.45 -5.38 -2.28
N GLY A 57 8.18 -4.91 -1.27
CA GLY A 57 8.23 -3.49 -0.93
C GLY A 57 8.84 -2.64 -2.06
N ASN A 58 9.95 -3.12 -2.66
CA ASN A 58 10.57 -2.47 -3.82
C ASN A 58 9.60 -2.38 -5.01
N PHE A 59 8.79 -3.43 -5.23
CA PHE A 59 7.76 -3.42 -6.26
C PHE A 59 6.71 -2.33 -5.98
N ILE A 60 6.21 -2.24 -4.75
CA ILE A 60 5.24 -1.20 -4.38
C ILE A 60 5.81 0.20 -4.61
N VAL A 61 7.04 0.44 -4.16
CA VAL A 61 7.74 1.72 -4.34
C VAL A 61 7.90 2.05 -5.83
N ALA A 62 8.38 1.08 -6.64
CA ALA A 62 8.58 1.28 -8.06
C ALA A 62 7.29 1.65 -8.80
N VAL A 63 6.17 1.03 -8.42
CA VAL A 63 4.86 1.37 -9.00
C VAL A 63 4.44 2.78 -8.64
N LEU A 64 4.65 3.21 -7.40
CA LEU A 64 4.32 4.56 -6.97
C LEU A 64 5.20 5.61 -7.68
N GLU A 65 6.50 5.33 -7.85
CA GLU A 65 7.42 6.18 -8.64
C GLU A 65 6.97 6.29 -10.10
N GLU A 66 6.63 5.17 -10.74
CA GLU A 66 6.10 5.15 -12.12
C GLU A 66 4.78 5.92 -12.25
N TYR A 67 3.94 5.86 -11.23
CA TYR A 67 2.69 6.63 -11.18
C TYR A 67 2.95 8.13 -11.07
N GLY A 68 4.15 8.54 -10.65
CA GLY A 68 4.55 9.93 -10.46
C GLY A 68 4.41 10.44 -9.03
N ILE A 69 4.34 9.55 -8.04
CA ILE A 69 4.36 9.93 -6.63
C ILE A 69 5.80 10.27 -6.21
N ASP A 70 5.97 11.38 -5.50
CA ASP A 70 7.22 11.68 -4.81
C ASP A 70 7.38 10.78 -3.58
N VAL A 71 7.98 9.61 -3.81
CA VAL A 71 8.17 8.59 -2.76
C VAL A 71 9.10 9.07 -1.65
N GLN A 72 10.02 10.01 -1.91
CA GLN A 72 10.96 10.49 -0.89
C GLN A 72 10.25 11.28 0.20
N SER A 73 9.20 11.99 -0.13
CA SER A 73 8.39 12.74 0.85
C SER A 73 7.24 11.93 1.43
N SER A 74 6.76 10.90 0.70
CA SER A 74 5.49 10.23 0.98
C SER A 74 5.63 8.80 1.50
N VAL A 75 6.80 8.16 1.35
CA VAL A 75 6.98 6.75 1.73
C VAL A 75 8.10 6.59 2.75
N ILE A 76 7.84 5.80 3.78
CA ILE A 76 8.83 5.33 4.77
C ILE A 76 9.05 3.84 4.51
N TYR A 77 10.26 3.48 4.09
CA TYR A 77 10.60 2.12 3.75
C TYR A 77 12.08 1.83 4.06
N THR A 78 12.34 1.06 5.10
CA THR A 78 13.69 0.90 5.66
C THR A 78 14.64 0.06 4.81
N ALA A 79 14.14 -0.74 3.86
CA ALA A 79 14.99 -1.48 2.91
C ALA A 79 15.57 -0.59 1.78
N ASP A 80 15.00 0.59 1.55
CA ASP A 80 15.56 1.58 0.62
C ASP A 80 16.18 2.73 1.43
N ARG A 81 17.48 2.94 1.25
CA ARG A 81 18.23 4.00 1.97
C ARG A 81 17.69 5.41 1.72
N ARG A 82 17.05 5.64 0.57
CA ARG A 82 16.44 6.93 0.22
C ARG A 82 15.17 7.20 1.04
N LEU A 83 14.46 6.14 1.43
CA LEU A 83 13.13 6.17 2.03
C LEU A 83 13.15 5.73 3.50
N GLY A 84 14.32 5.39 4.02
CA GLY A 84 14.52 4.87 5.36
C GLY A 84 14.59 5.96 6.44
N VAL A 85 15.07 5.54 7.59
CA VAL A 85 15.27 6.44 8.72
C VAL A 85 16.36 7.47 8.38
N PRO A 86 16.12 8.77 8.60
CA PRO A 86 17.11 9.80 8.37
C PRO A 86 18.40 9.52 9.14
N GLN A 87 19.55 9.83 8.52
CA GLN A 87 20.85 9.57 9.10
C GLN A 87 20.99 10.25 10.50
N GLY A 88 21.48 9.49 11.47
CA GLY A 88 21.66 9.97 12.84
C GLY A 88 20.43 9.91 13.73
N LYS A 89 19.27 9.47 13.22
CA LYS A 89 18.08 9.21 14.06
C LYS A 89 18.02 7.76 14.50
N ASP A 90 17.58 7.54 15.74
CA ASP A 90 17.23 6.23 16.24
C ASP A 90 15.95 5.73 15.59
N ILE A 91 15.97 4.50 15.06
CA ILE A 91 14.85 3.93 14.30
C ILE A 91 13.57 3.84 15.12
N TYR A 92 13.66 3.45 16.38
CA TYR A 92 12.47 3.26 17.22
C TYR A 92 11.80 4.59 17.56
N ASN A 93 12.60 5.61 17.89
CA ASN A 93 12.08 6.95 18.16
C ASN A 93 11.50 7.57 16.90
N TYR A 94 12.15 7.38 15.74
CA TYR A 94 11.65 7.87 14.47
C TYR A 94 10.30 7.24 14.11
N LEU A 95 10.19 5.90 14.17
CA LEU A 95 8.93 5.22 13.90
C LEU A 95 7.83 5.59 14.91
N LYS A 96 8.19 5.71 16.20
CA LYS A 96 7.25 6.15 17.23
C LYS A 96 6.66 7.54 16.93
N ASP A 97 7.48 8.46 16.43
CA ASP A 97 7.01 9.78 16.03
C ASP A 97 6.12 9.70 14.76
N CYS A 98 6.50 8.88 13.79
CA CYS A 98 5.68 8.64 12.60
C CYS A 98 4.30 8.05 12.95
N PHE A 99 4.21 7.12 13.90
CA PHE A 99 2.93 6.54 14.34
C PHE A 99 2.05 7.51 15.15
N ARG A 100 2.55 8.68 15.50
CA ARG A 100 1.74 9.78 16.07
C ARG A 100 1.10 10.65 15.01
N GLU A 101 1.60 10.56 13.78
CA GLU A 101 1.03 11.21 12.61
C GLU A 101 0.02 10.26 11.94
N ASP A 102 -0.78 10.80 11.02
CA ASP A 102 -1.68 9.98 10.22
C ASP A 102 -0.87 9.22 9.16
N LEU A 103 -0.78 7.92 9.32
CA LEU A 103 -0.10 7.01 8.41
C LEU A 103 -1.08 6.03 7.77
N MET A 104 -0.76 5.61 6.55
CA MET A 104 -1.22 4.31 6.06
C MET A 104 -0.09 3.29 6.22
N VAL A 105 -0.38 2.17 6.86
CA VAL A 105 0.61 1.10 7.04
C VAL A 105 0.33 -0.04 6.07
N ILE A 106 1.33 -0.41 5.28
CA ILE A 106 1.28 -1.58 4.40
C ILE A 106 2.08 -2.70 5.07
N PHE A 107 1.40 -3.74 5.51
CA PHE A 107 2.04 -4.91 6.10
C PHE A 107 2.32 -5.97 5.03
N LEU A 108 3.58 -6.41 4.94
CA LEU A 108 3.98 -7.55 4.12
C LEU A 108 3.95 -8.82 4.97
N PHE A 109 2.75 -9.34 5.21
CA PHE A 109 2.55 -10.50 6.07
C PHE A 109 3.10 -11.78 5.47
N SER A 110 3.93 -12.44 6.24
CA SER A 110 4.56 -13.70 5.91
C SER A 110 4.89 -14.45 7.19
N LYS A 111 5.29 -15.71 7.08
CA LYS A 111 5.80 -16.46 8.21
C LYS A 111 6.96 -15.75 8.89
N ALA A 112 7.92 -15.27 8.09
CA ALA A 112 9.07 -14.51 8.59
C ALA A 112 8.70 -13.16 9.24
N PHE A 113 7.57 -12.55 8.84
CA PHE A 113 7.04 -11.34 9.49
C PHE A 113 6.63 -11.65 10.93
N TYR A 114 5.88 -12.73 11.14
CA TYR A 114 5.42 -13.15 12.48
C TYR A 114 6.57 -13.63 13.38
N ASP A 115 7.66 -14.12 12.82
CA ASP A 115 8.87 -14.47 13.55
C ASP A 115 9.73 -13.24 13.93
N SER A 116 9.32 -12.02 13.57
CA SER A 116 10.05 -10.77 13.80
C SER A 116 9.41 -9.93 14.91
N ASN A 117 10.06 -9.81 16.05
CA ASN A 117 9.59 -8.96 17.15
C ASN A 117 9.40 -7.50 16.72
N ILE A 118 10.23 -6.99 15.79
CA ILE A 118 10.11 -5.63 15.27
C ILE A 118 8.82 -5.49 14.46
N CYS A 119 8.57 -6.39 13.51
CA CYS A 119 7.37 -6.34 12.67
C CYS A 119 6.08 -6.48 13.50
N ILE A 120 6.09 -7.35 14.52
CA ILE A 120 4.95 -7.50 15.45
C ILE A 120 4.76 -6.23 16.28
N SER A 121 5.85 -5.59 16.73
CA SER A 121 5.76 -4.33 17.47
C SER A 121 5.18 -3.20 16.60
N GLU A 122 5.57 -3.14 15.33
CA GLU A 122 5.02 -2.18 14.36
C GLU A 122 3.52 -2.42 14.11
N ALA A 123 3.11 -3.69 13.97
CA ALA A 123 1.71 -4.04 13.83
C ALA A 123 0.88 -3.66 15.07
N GLY A 124 1.43 -3.91 16.27
CA GLY A 124 0.83 -3.49 17.53
C GLY A 124 0.73 -1.96 17.66
N ALA A 125 1.75 -1.22 17.23
CA ALA A 125 1.73 0.25 17.23
C ALA A 125 0.67 0.80 16.27
N ALA A 126 0.58 0.28 15.06
CA ALA A 126 -0.45 0.68 14.09
C ALA A 126 -1.87 0.43 14.61
N TRP A 127 -2.10 -0.72 15.24
CA TRP A 127 -3.37 -1.03 15.89
C TRP A 127 -3.69 -0.08 17.04
N ALA A 128 -2.73 0.15 17.93
CA ALA A 128 -2.91 0.99 19.13
C ALA A 128 -3.14 2.47 18.77
N THR A 129 -2.61 2.92 17.64
CA THR A 129 -2.78 4.31 17.13
C THR A 129 -3.88 4.44 16.09
N ASN A 130 -4.64 3.36 15.86
CA ASN A 130 -5.78 3.33 14.94
C ASN A 130 -5.43 3.73 13.49
N GLN A 131 -4.25 3.34 13.00
CA GLN A 131 -3.81 3.64 11.65
C GLN A 131 -4.58 2.87 10.58
N ASN A 132 -4.73 3.45 9.40
CA ASN A 132 -5.24 2.76 8.23
C ASN A 132 -4.23 1.69 7.77
N CYS A 133 -4.69 0.47 7.54
CA CYS A 133 -3.82 -0.65 7.19
C CYS A 133 -4.21 -1.30 5.87
N LEU A 134 -3.21 -1.69 5.08
CA LEU A 134 -3.33 -2.59 3.94
C LEU A 134 -2.48 -3.83 4.17
N ASN A 135 -3.01 -5.00 3.86
CA ASN A 135 -2.32 -6.26 4.06
C ASN A 135 -1.90 -6.86 2.73
N VAL A 136 -0.63 -7.17 2.59
CA VAL A 136 -0.07 -7.97 1.50
C VAL A 136 0.29 -9.34 2.07
N ILE A 137 -0.30 -10.39 1.52
CA ILE A 137 -0.11 -11.77 1.97
C ILE A 137 0.85 -12.46 1.02
N ILE A 138 1.96 -13.00 1.55
CA ILE A 138 3.06 -13.53 0.74
C ILE A 138 3.07 -15.05 0.74
N ASP A 139 3.26 -15.69 1.88
CA ASP A 139 3.48 -17.15 2.01
C ASP A 139 2.63 -17.81 3.10
N ILE A 140 1.64 -17.10 3.59
CA ILE A 140 0.65 -17.57 4.57
C ILE A 140 -0.75 -17.52 3.96
N GLY A 141 -1.70 -18.25 4.53
CA GLY A 141 -3.11 -18.16 4.14
C GLY A 141 -3.83 -16.99 4.80
N PHE A 142 -4.95 -16.57 4.23
CA PHE A 142 -5.80 -15.54 4.85
C PHE A 142 -6.28 -15.93 6.25
N GLY A 143 -6.44 -17.23 6.51
CA GLY A 143 -6.85 -17.78 7.82
C GLY A 143 -5.75 -17.76 8.88
N ASP A 144 -4.49 -17.62 8.45
CA ASP A 144 -3.33 -17.65 9.34
C ASP A 144 -2.89 -16.25 9.78
N ILE A 145 -3.62 -15.22 9.34
CA ILE A 145 -3.36 -13.86 9.78
C ILE A 145 -3.90 -13.69 11.19
N ASP A 146 -3.01 -13.75 12.17
CA ASP A 146 -3.31 -13.29 13.53
C ASP A 146 -3.53 -11.77 13.46
N ARG A 147 -4.80 -11.39 13.56
CA ARG A 147 -5.25 -10.02 13.32
C ARG A 147 -5.05 -9.12 14.53
N PRO A 148 -4.07 -8.24 14.56
CA PRO A 148 -4.24 -6.99 15.29
C PRO A 148 -4.93 -5.90 14.46
N SER A 149 -5.06 -6.05 13.13
CA SER A 149 -5.57 -4.95 12.30
C SER A 149 -7.08 -5.08 12.01
N ASN A 150 -7.91 -4.67 12.96
CA ASN A 150 -9.34 -4.45 12.71
C ASN A 150 -9.60 -3.32 11.69
N ASN A 151 -8.56 -2.55 11.33
CA ASN A 151 -8.60 -1.42 10.41
C ASN A 151 -8.02 -1.73 9.03
N ALA A 152 -7.89 -3.01 8.66
CA ALA A 152 -7.44 -3.36 7.32
C ALA A 152 -8.49 -2.94 6.29
N LEU A 153 -8.14 -1.98 5.45
CA LEU A 153 -8.97 -1.50 4.35
C LEU A 153 -9.11 -2.55 3.26
N SER A 154 -8.04 -3.30 2.99
CA SER A 154 -8.06 -4.45 2.09
C SER A 154 -6.90 -5.39 2.35
N SER A 155 -7.00 -6.60 1.81
CA SER A 155 -5.93 -7.59 1.81
C SER A 155 -5.75 -8.14 0.40
N ILE A 156 -4.50 -8.24 -0.06
CA ILE A 156 -4.16 -8.78 -1.37
C ILE A 156 -3.13 -9.89 -1.24
N GLU A 157 -3.29 -10.95 -2.02
CA GLU A 157 -2.30 -12.01 -2.13
C GLU A 157 -1.45 -11.83 -3.39
N PHE A 158 -0.13 -11.64 -3.22
CA PHE A 158 0.79 -11.47 -4.34
C PHE A 158 1.26 -12.79 -4.99
N LYS A 159 0.93 -13.91 -4.39
CA LYS A 159 1.55 -15.20 -4.70
C LYS A 159 1.34 -15.69 -6.13
N ASN A 160 0.33 -15.26 -6.84
CA ASN A 160 0.02 -15.76 -8.18
C ASN A 160 -0.79 -14.77 -9.02
N ILE A 161 -0.27 -13.57 -9.27
CA ILE A 161 -0.95 -12.59 -10.13
C ILE A 161 -0.92 -13.10 -11.59
N ARG A 162 -1.80 -14.01 -11.94
CA ARG A 162 -1.94 -14.62 -13.26
C ARG A 162 -3.34 -14.47 -13.87
N SER A 163 -4.34 -14.15 -13.06
CA SER A 163 -5.72 -14.01 -13.52
C SER A 163 -6.13 -12.54 -13.64
N GLY A 164 -7.12 -12.26 -14.50
CA GLY A 164 -7.69 -10.90 -14.61
C GLY A 164 -8.27 -10.36 -13.30
N GLN A 165 -8.82 -11.24 -12.44
CA GLN A 165 -9.34 -10.84 -11.14
C GLN A 165 -8.24 -10.37 -10.18
N GLN A 166 -7.08 -11.00 -10.22
CA GLN A 166 -5.93 -10.59 -9.40
C GLN A 166 -5.34 -9.25 -9.85
N LEU A 167 -5.38 -8.99 -11.17
CA LEU A 167 -4.98 -7.69 -11.71
C LEU A 167 -5.91 -6.56 -11.23
N ILE A 168 -7.21 -6.82 -11.18
CA ILE A 168 -8.21 -5.87 -10.63
C ILE A 168 -7.91 -5.62 -9.15
N SER A 169 -7.66 -6.68 -8.38
CA SER A 169 -7.31 -6.54 -6.95
C SER A 169 -6.04 -5.73 -6.74
N LEU A 170 -5.02 -5.90 -7.59
CA LEU A 170 -3.78 -5.13 -7.52
C LEU A 170 -4.03 -3.66 -7.90
N ARG A 171 -4.82 -3.39 -8.92
CA ARG A 171 -5.24 -2.03 -9.26
C ARG A 171 -5.94 -1.35 -8.08
N ASP A 172 -6.91 -2.03 -7.48
CA ASP A 172 -7.69 -1.50 -6.36
C ASP A 172 -6.82 -1.30 -5.11
N PHE A 173 -5.80 -2.12 -4.92
CA PHE A 173 -4.78 -1.94 -3.90
C PHE A 173 -4.02 -0.62 -4.09
N PHE A 174 -3.47 -0.36 -5.29
CA PHE A 174 -2.77 0.89 -5.58
C PHE A 174 -3.70 2.10 -5.56
N LYS A 175 -4.93 1.95 -6.05
CA LYS A 175 -5.97 2.96 -5.93
C LYS A 175 -6.17 3.38 -4.47
N THR A 176 -6.29 2.41 -3.56
CA THR A 176 -6.46 2.68 -2.13
C THR A 176 -5.24 3.39 -1.54
N ILE A 177 -4.02 2.98 -1.90
CA ILE A 177 -2.80 3.66 -1.48
C ILE A 177 -2.82 5.14 -1.90
N ILE A 178 -3.16 5.41 -3.15
CA ILE A 178 -3.11 6.76 -3.71
C ILE A 178 -4.24 7.62 -3.13
N THR A 179 -5.47 7.10 -3.07
CA THR A 179 -6.62 7.92 -2.65
C THR A 179 -6.73 8.06 -1.15
N VAL A 180 -6.54 6.98 -0.38
CA VAL A 180 -6.67 6.98 1.08
C VAL A 180 -5.34 7.28 1.75
N GLY A 181 -4.27 6.63 1.30
CA GLY A 181 -2.94 6.75 1.90
C GLY A 181 -2.27 8.09 1.64
N LEU A 182 -2.38 8.61 0.43
CA LEU A 182 -1.73 9.85 0.01
C LEU A 182 -2.69 11.02 -0.18
N ASN A 183 -3.99 10.77 -0.13
CA ASN A 183 -5.03 11.76 -0.41
C ASN A 183 -4.89 12.41 -1.81
N GLU A 184 -4.44 11.61 -2.77
CA GLU A 184 -4.25 12.01 -4.16
C GLU A 184 -5.39 11.49 -5.03
N VAL A 185 -5.64 12.14 -6.17
CA VAL A 185 -6.61 11.68 -7.15
C VAL A 185 -6.03 10.51 -7.95
N PHE A 186 -6.76 9.39 -7.98
CA PHE A 186 -6.35 8.25 -8.78
C PHE A 186 -6.66 8.47 -10.26
N ASP A 187 -5.62 8.53 -11.08
CA ASP A 187 -5.70 8.64 -12.54
C ASP A 187 -5.31 7.32 -13.20
N GLU A 188 -6.29 6.63 -13.73
CA GLU A 188 -6.08 5.31 -14.36
C GLU A 188 -5.19 5.37 -15.61
N SER A 189 -5.16 6.51 -16.31
CA SER A 189 -4.32 6.68 -17.51
C SER A 189 -2.83 6.56 -17.20
N LYS A 190 -2.41 6.92 -15.99
CA LYS A 190 -1.02 6.80 -15.54
C LYS A 190 -0.57 5.35 -15.31
N LEU A 191 -1.48 4.41 -15.13
CA LEU A 191 -1.15 2.98 -15.04
C LEU A 191 -0.99 2.30 -16.39
N THR A 192 -1.39 2.97 -17.47
CA THR A 192 -1.41 2.40 -18.85
C THR A 192 -0.34 2.96 -19.77
N SER A 193 0.46 3.90 -19.29
CA SER A 193 1.54 4.57 -20.06
C SER A 193 2.92 3.83 -20.05
#